data_c2ef009848d359dbc4ebbbe00c4fc3e1
#
_entry.id   c2ef009848d359dbc4ebbbe00c4fc3e1
#
_cell.length_a   1.000
_cell.length_b   1.000
_cell.length_c   1.000
_cell.angle_alpha   90.00
_cell.angle_beta   90.00
_cell.angle_gamma   90.00
#
_symmetry.space_group_name_H-M   'P 1'
#
loop_
_entity.id
_entity.type
_entity.pdbx_description
1 polymer ?
#
loop_
_entity_poly.entity_id
_entity_poly.type
_entity_poly.pdbx_seq_one_letter_code
_entity_poly.pdbx_strand_id
1 'polypeptide(L)'
;MPRNRRNIPVNKIADRSKTGIFFKHTSDWGNGAALDFPHRDDYYMLSILLEGDVKVAVDFKSLTLRSGEGLILVPGQVHLPQTKDMPPDGWSLFVSPDHIEETDRHLLERYALAPVPLKFTEEMSSDIARLFGMLRRYEYDGGFSRAAVTAIVKLFCRSVTIPGEIECDRFTILTLRLKSLLGKNLSAGKGPGAYASMLNISGVYLSEAVKSVTGMSAGEFIRSQILLNAKRQLAHTSLTVGEVAAALGYDDCSYFSRLFKKETGLTPSEFRKNLG
;
A
#
# COMPACT_ATOMS: atom_id res chain seq x y z
N MET A 1 -2.94 21.28 -8.64
CA MET A 1 -3.01 21.26 -7.16
C MET A 1 -1.75 21.83 -6.55
N PRO A 2 -1.80 22.66 -5.50
CA PRO A 2 -0.59 23.25 -4.94
C PRO A 2 0.27 22.19 -4.25
N ARG A 3 1.46 21.94 -4.82
CA ARG A 3 2.51 21.11 -4.23
C ARG A 3 3.22 21.81 -3.06
N ASN A 4 2.45 22.46 -2.19
CA ASN A 4 3.04 23.26 -1.11
C ASN A 4 3.29 22.48 0.20
N ARG A 5 3.45 21.15 0.08
CA ARG A 5 3.68 20.28 1.25
C ARG A 5 5.08 19.69 1.21
N ARG A 6 5.82 19.78 2.31
CA ARG A 6 7.14 19.12 2.45
C ARG A 6 7.05 17.62 2.64
N ASN A 7 5.90 17.08 3.04
CA ASN A 7 5.69 15.65 3.26
C ASN A 7 4.40 15.18 2.60
N ILE A 8 4.38 13.90 2.21
CA ILE A 8 3.15 13.23 1.78
C ILE A 8 2.25 13.08 3.01
N PRO A 9 0.99 13.53 2.96
CA PRO A 9 0.07 13.38 4.09
C PRO A 9 -0.08 11.93 4.51
N VAL A 10 -0.14 11.72 5.82
CA VAL A 10 -0.45 10.42 6.43
C VAL A 10 -1.76 10.55 7.19
N ASN A 11 -2.78 9.80 6.79
CA ASN A 11 -3.99 9.68 7.58
C ASN A 11 -3.74 8.66 8.69
N LYS A 12 -4.08 9.03 9.90
CA LYS A 12 -3.95 8.15 11.05
C LYS A 12 -5.30 7.57 11.41
N ILE A 13 -5.34 6.28 11.69
CA ILE A 13 -6.58 5.63 12.11
C ILE A 13 -7.10 6.21 13.42
N ALA A 14 -6.21 6.62 14.32
CA ALA A 14 -6.56 7.26 15.58
C ALA A 14 -7.36 8.55 15.42
N ASP A 15 -7.21 9.27 14.29
CA ASP A 15 -7.98 10.47 13.96
C ASP A 15 -9.40 10.15 13.48
N ARG A 16 -9.68 8.88 13.16
CA ARG A 16 -10.94 8.40 12.59
C ARG A 16 -11.70 7.48 13.53
N SER A 17 -11.00 6.69 14.34
CA SER A 17 -11.61 5.70 15.22
C SER A 17 -10.76 5.48 16.48
N LYS A 18 -11.40 5.51 17.64
CA LYS A 18 -10.78 5.17 18.93
C LYS A 18 -10.52 3.66 19.06
N THR A 19 -11.27 2.85 18.34
CA THR A 19 -11.16 1.40 18.38
C THR A 19 -10.17 0.84 17.37
N GLY A 20 -9.61 1.65 16.48
CA GLY A 20 -8.74 1.19 15.40
C GLY A 20 -9.48 0.49 14.26
N ILE A 21 -10.80 0.58 14.22
CA ILE A 21 -11.66 0.02 13.17
C ILE A 21 -12.68 1.07 12.77
N PHE A 22 -12.85 1.30 11.48
CA PHE A 22 -14.02 1.97 10.92
C PHE A 22 -14.31 1.44 9.52
N PHE A 23 -15.51 1.66 9.05
CA PHE A 23 -15.94 1.24 7.72
C PHE A 23 -16.83 2.32 7.11
N LYS A 24 -16.93 2.32 5.79
CA LYS A 24 -17.78 3.24 5.05
C LYS A 24 -18.41 2.54 3.86
N HIS A 25 -19.64 2.88 3.60
CA HIS A 25 -20.28 2.67 2.31
C HIS A 25 -19.97 3.84 1.39
N THR A 26 -19.98 3.62 0.09
CA THR A 26 -19.68 4.69 -0.89
C THR A 26 -20.67 5.87 -0.76
N SER A 27 -21.94 5.62 -0.39
CA SER A 27 -22.92 6.67 -0.11
C SER A 27 -22.56 7.58 1.07
N ASP A 28 -21.70 7.12 1.99
CA ASP A 28 -21.29 7.88 3.17
C ASP A 28 -20.17 8.90 2.86
N TRP A 29 -19.65 8.89 1.62
CA TRP A 29 -18.55 9.78 1.23
C TRP A 29 -19.00 11.21 0.91
N GLY A 30 -20.32 11.46 0.76
CA GLY A 30 -20.87 12.77 0.41
C GLY A 30 -20.33 13.33 -0.92
N ASN A 31 -20.94 14.40 -1.42
CA ASN A 31 -20.45 15.10 -2.59
C ASN A 31 -19.09 15.78 -2.29
N GLY A 32 -17.99 15.15 -2.65
CA GLY A 32 -16.64 15.71 -2.54
C GLY A 32 -15.75 15.16 -1.42
N ALA A 33 -16.13 14.10 -0.73
CA ALA A 33 -15.35 13.55 0.39
C ALA A 33 -14.30 12.49 0.03
N ALA A 34 -14.15 12.10 -1.24
CA ALA A 34 -12.95 11.40 -1.67
C ALA A 34 -11.78 12.39 -1.57
N LEU A 35 -10.71 12.01 -0.85
CA LEU A 35 -9.52 12.85 -0.81
C LEU A 35 -9.00 13.02 -2.23
N ASP A 36 -9.04 14.23 -2.74
CA ASP A 36 -8.65 14.59 -4.10
C ASP A 36 -7.13 14.80 -4.26
N PHE A 37 -6.38 14.36 -3.25
CA PHE A 37 -4.92 14.43 -3.24
C PHE A 37 -4.29 13.10 -2.83
N PRO A 38 -3.10 12.78 -3.36
CA PRO A 38 -2.34 11.60 -2.98
C PRO A 38 -1.97 11.62 -1.50
N HIS A 39 -2.26 10.54 -0.81
CA HIS A 39 -1.97 10.34 0.61
C HIS A 39 -1.58 8.89 0.87
N ARG A 40 -1.17 8.62 2.08
CA ARG A 40 -0.92 7.27 2.61
C ARG A 40 -1.57 7.15 3.98
N ASP A 41 -1.88 5.93 4.34
CA ASP A 41 -2.52 5.62 5.61
C ASP A 41 -1.57 4.86 6.53
N ASP A 42 -1.79 4.88 7.84
CA ASP A 42 -1.11 4.03 8.82
C ASP A 42 -1.89 2.74 9.12
N TYR A 43 -2.96 2.47 8.37
CA TYR A 43 -3.87 1.34 8.50
C TYR A 43 -4.05 0.59 7.17
N TYR A 44 -4.66 -0.58 7.24
CA TYR A 44 -5.10 -1.34 6.07
C TYR A 44 -6.45 -0.81 5.58
N MET A 45 -6.63 -0.76 4.26
CA MET A 45 -7.92 -0.51 3.63
C MET A 45 -8.26 -1.72 2.74
N LEU A 46 -9.43 -2.31 2.98
CA LEU A 46 -9.99 -3.40 2.19
C LEU A 46 -11.29 -2.91 1.57
N SER A 47 -11.32 -2.78 0.26
CA SER A 47 -12.47 -2.25 -0.47
C SER A 47 -13.03 -3.29 -1.42
N ILE A 48 -14.35 -3.37 -1.49
CA ILE A 48 -15.11 -4.15 -2.48
C ILE A 48 -16.04 -3.23 -3.24
N LEU A 49 -16.11 -3.42 -4.55
CA LEU A 49 -17.03 -2.75 -5.43
C LEU A 49 -18.18 -3.70 -5.76
N LEU A 50 -19.40 -3.30 -5.43
CA LEU A 50 -20.60 -4.08 -5.71
C LEU A 50 -21.19 -3.70 -7.06
N GLU A 51 -21.15 -2.41 -7.43
CA GLU A 51 -21.68 -1.90 -8.68
C GLU A 51 -20.85 -0.73 -9.21
N GLY A 52 -20.74 -0.62 -10.55
CA GLY A 52 -19.98 0.43 -11.22
C GLY A 52 -18.49 0.11 -11.40
N ASP A 53 -17.74 1.13 -11.79
CA ASP A 53 -16.29 1.07 -12.01
C ASP A 53 -15.58 2.17 -11.22
N VAL A 54 -14.39 1.87 -10.71
CA VAL A 54 -13.53 2.87 -10.08
C VAL A 54 -12.09 2.74 -10.55
N LYS A 55 -11.47 3.85 -10.88
CA LYS A 55 -10.02 3.92 -11.10
C LYS A 55 -9.34 4.39 -9.84
N VAL A 56 -8.27 3.71 -9.45
CA VAL A 56 -7.44 4.10 -8.33
C VAL A 56 -5.97 4.06 -8.72
N ALA A 57 -5.25 5.13 -8.45
CA ALA A 57 -3.79 5.13 -8.58
C ALA A 57 -3.18 4.64 -7.28
N VAL A 58 -2.32 3.61 -7.35
CA VAL A 58 -1.57 3.06 -6.22
C VAL A 58 -0.09 3.04 -6.61
N ASP A 59 0.72 3.84 -5.93
CA ASP A 59 2.16 3.91 -6.19
C ASP A 59 2.53 4.01 -7.69
N PHE A 60 1.90 4.93 -8.42
CA PHE A 60 2.07 5.18 -9.86
C PHE A 60 1.53 4.09 -10.80
N LYS A 61 0.87 3.08 -10.29
CA LYS A 61 0.09 2.13 -11.08
C LYS A 61 -1.37 2.56 -11.06
N SER A 62 -2.00 2.66 -12.22
CA SER A 62 -3.44 2.85 -12.31
C SER A 62 -4.12 1.50 -12.36
N LEU A 63 -5.01 1.23 -11.42
CA LEU A 63 -5.84 0.04 -11.36
C LEU A 63 -7.28 0.45 -11.65
N THR A 64 -8.00 -0.40 -12.36
CA THR A 64 -9.45 -0.26 -12.55
C THR A 64 -10.12 -1.42 -11.84
N LEU A 65 -10.98 -1.12 -10.87
CA LEU A 65 -11.85 -2.09 -10.24
C LEU A 65 -13.21 -2.03 -10.93
N ARG A 66 -13.80 -3.20 -11.10
CA ARG A 66 -15.16 -3.39 -11.62
C ARG A 66 -16.05 -4.04 -10.57
N SER A 67 -17.34 -4.08 -10.86
CA SER A 67 -18.32 -4.81 -10.01
C SER A 67 -17.83 -6.22 -9.68
N GLY A 68 -17.92 -6.61 -8.42
CA GLY A 68 -17.41 -7.89 -7.89
C GLY A 68 -15.90 -7.94 -7.70
N GLU A 69 -15.20 -6.82 -7.86
CA GLU A 69 -13.76 -6.74 -7.60
C GLU A 69 -13.45 -5.93 -6.35
N GLY A 70 -12.31 -6.21 -5.75
CA GLY A 70 -11.81 -5.49 -4.58
C GLY A 70 -10.34 -5.15 -4.65
N LEU A 71 -9.91 -4.37 -3.70
CA LEU A 71 -8.53 -3.92 -3.55
C LEU A 71 -8.13 -3.90 -2.09
N ILE A 72 -6.90 -4.28 -1.82
CA ILE A 72 -6.26 -4.13 -0.52
C ILE A 72 -5.17 -3.08 -0.64
N LEU A 73 -5.20 -2.09 0.25
CA LEU A 73 -4.10 -1.16 0.46
C LEU A 73 -3.49 -1.41 1.83
N VAL A 74 -2.18 -1.46 1.88
CA VAL A 74 -1.44 -1.66 3.13
C VAL A 74 -0.85 -0.35 3.64
N PRO A 75 -0.54 -0.24 4.94
CA PRO A 75 0.09 0.96 5.50
C PRO A 75 1.27 1.47 4.67
N GLY A 76 1.28 2.77 4.41
CA GLY A 76 2.36 3.46 3.71
C GLY A 76 2.29 3.45 2.18
N GLN A 77 1.36 2.74 1.54
CA GLN A 77 1.12 2.88 0.11
C GLN A 77 0.49 4.23 -0.21
N VAL A 78 1.04 4.93 -1.21
CA VAL A 78 0.44 6.18 -1.69
C VAL A 78 -0.66 5.85 -2.68
N HIS A 79 -1.86 6.36 -2.44
CA HIS A 79 -3.00 6.11 -3.30
C HIS A 79 -3.86 7.34 -3.51
N LEU A 80 -4.63 7.31 -4.60
CA LEU A 80 -5.57 8.35 -4.99
C LEU A 80 -6.73 7.71 -5.76
N PRO A 81 -7.97 7.76 -5.24
CA PRO A 81 -9.15 7.43 -6.03
C PRO A 81 -9.33 8.44 -7.18
N GLN A 82 -9.67 7.95 -8.36
CA GLN A 82 -9.87 8.76 -9.58
C GLN A 82 -11.29 8.58 -10.11
N THR A 83 -12.29 8.81 -9.27
CA THR A 83 -13.69 8.78 -9.68
C THR A 83 -14.11 10.13 -10.25
N LYS A 84 -14.64 10.15 -11.47
CA LYS A 84 -15.12 11.37 -12.13
C LYS A 84 -16.64 11.45 -12.28
N ASP A 85 -17.31 10.31 -12.30
CA ASP A 85 -18.75 10.24 -12.61
C ASP A 85 -19.48 9.46 -11.50
N MET A 86 -20.64 8.93 -11.70
CA MET A 86 -21.50 8.28 -10.71
C MET A 86 -20.72 7.58 -9.57
N PRO A 87 -21.06 7.85 -8.30
CA PRO A 87 -20.39 7.16 -7.19
C PRO A 87 -20.63 5.65 -7.35
N PRO A 88 -19.55 4.85 -7.36
CA PRO A 88 -19.68 3.40 -7.42
C PRO A 88 -20.39 2.92 -6.14
N ASP A 89 -21.10 1.81 -6.20
CA ASP A 89 -21.65 1.17 -5.01
C ASP A 89 -20.63 0.19 -4.41
N GLY A 90 -20.37 0.30 -3.10
CA GLY A 90 -19.38 -0.56 -2.48
C GLY A 90 -19.08 -0.20 -1.02
N TRP A 91 -18.21 -0.99 -0.44
CA TRP A 91 -17.80 -0.87 0.95
C TRP A 91 -16.29 -0.79 1.09
N SER A 92 -15.84 -0.07 2.11
CA SER A 92 -14.44 -0.04 2.53
C SER A 92 -14.33 -0.25 4.03
N LEU A 93 -13.49 -1.20 4.44
CA LEU A 93 -13.05 -1.43 5.80
C LEU A 93 -11.68 -0.80 5.98
N PHE A 94 -11.51 -0.06 7.06
CA PHE A 94 -10.27 0.55 7.51
C PHE A 94 -9.92 -0.03 8.87
N VAL A 95 -8.74 -0.65 8.97
CA VAL A 95 -8.41 -1.44 10.15
C VAL A 95 -6.94 -1.30 10.52
N SER A 96 -6.70 -1.05 11.83
CA SER A 96 -5.34 -1.00 12.39
C SER A 96 -4.65 -2.36 12.26
N PRO A 97 -3.31 -2.37 12.05
CA PRO A 97 -2.53 -3.61 12.05
C PRO A 97 -2.77 -4.52 13.25
N ASP A 98 -3.10 -3.97 14.41
CA ASP A 98 -3.31 -4.70 15.65
C ASP A 98 -4.56 -5.60 15.64
N HIS A 99 -5.49 -5.36 14.72
CA HIS A 99 -6.72 -6.15 14.56
C HIS A 99 -6.64 -7.22 13.48
N ILE A 100 -5.49 -7.34 12.80
CA ILE A 100 -5.26 -8.36 11.77
C ILE A 100 -4.22 -9.36 12.30
N GLU A 101 -4.52 -10.65 12.20
CA GLU A 101 -3.60 -11.71 12.57
C GLU A 101 -2.29 -11.62 11.77
N GLU A 102 -1.18 -12.00 12.37
CA GLU A 102 0.14 -11.86 11.75
C GLU A 102 0.25 -12.60 10.41
N THR A 103 -0.34 -13.79 10.33
CA THR A 103 -0.38 -14.59 9.09
C THR A 103 -1.12 -13.88 7.98
N ASP A 104 -2.28 -13.28 8.30
CA ASP A 104 -3.06 -12.51 7.33
C ASP A 104 -2.30 -11.25 6.91
N ARG A 105 -1.69 -10.53 7.86
CA ARG A 105 -0.87 -9.35 7.54
C ARG A 105 0.23 -9.69 6.54
N HIS A 106 0.93 -10.80 6.73
CA HIS A 106 1.96 -11.24 5.79
C HIS A 106 1.40 -11.49 4.39
N LEU A 107 0.22 -12.11 4.29
CA LEU A 107 -0.43 -12.33 3.00
C LEU A 107 -0.82 -11.01 2.33
N LEU A 108 -1.45 -10.09 3.08
CA LEU A 108 -1.86 -8.78 2.57
C LEU A 108 -0.66 -7.94 2.13
N GLU A 109 0.43 -7.96 2.89
CA GLU A 109 1.66 -7.24 2.54
C GLU A 109 2.37 -7.85 1.33
N ARG A 110 2.33 -9.18 1.18
CA ARG A 110 2.84 -9.88 -0.02
C ARG A 110 2.03 -9.50 -1.25
N TYR A 111 0.70 -9.50 -1.16
CA TYR A 111 -0.17 -9.00 -2.22
C TYR A 111 0.19 -7.56 -2.63
N ALA A 112 0.49 -6.70 -1.67
CA ALA A 112 0.84 -5.30 -1.90
C ALA A 112 2.20 -5.07 -2.58
N LEU A 113 3.02 -6.12 -2.81
CA LEU A 113 4.23 -6.01 -3.64
C LEU A 113 3.88 -5.84 -5.13
N ALA A 114 2.77 -6.45 -5.57
CA ALA A 114 2.27 -6.34 -6.94
C ALA A 114 0.73 -6.37 -6.94
N PRO A 115 0.08 -5.28 -6.46
CA PRO A 115 -1.36 -5.29 -6.29
C PRO A 115 -2.07 -5.37 -7.65
N VAL A 116 -3.12 -6.19 -7.67
CA VAL A 116 -4.06 -6.36 -8.78
C VAL A 116 -5.48 -6.39 -8.22
N PRO A 117 -6.52 -6.06 -8.99
CA PRO A 117 -7.90 -6.24 -8.53
C PRO A 117 -8.15 -7.68 -8.07
N LEU A 118 -8.70 -7.84 -6.87
CA LEU A 118 -9.16 -9.13 -6.36
C LEU A 118 -10.51 -9.45 -6.99
N LYS A 119 -10.73 -10.71 -7.35
CA LYS A 119 -12.01 -11.16 -7.88
C LYS A 119 -12.75 -11.95 -6.80
N PHE A 120 -13.98 -11.58 -6.55
CA PHE A 120 -14.88 -12.29 -5.66
C PHE A 120 -15.94 -13.01 -6.49
N THR A 121 -16.38 -14.16 -6.03
CA THR A 121 -17.60 -14.79 -6.57
C THR A 121 -18.82 -13.96 -6.14
N GLU A 122 -19.95 -14.09 -6.83
CA GLU A 122 -21.20 -13.42 -6.44
C GLU A 122 -21.60 -13.74 -5.00
N GLU A 123 -21.42 -15.01 -4.59
CA GLU A 123 -21.68 -15.46 -3.23
C GLU A 123 -20.78 -14.75 -2.23
N MET A 124 -19.47 -14.70 -2.47
CA MET A 124 -18.52 -13.99 -1.58
C MET A 124 -18.81 -12.50 -1.52
N SER A 125 -19.14 -11.86 -2.64
CA SER A 125 -19.52 -10.45 -2.68
C SER A 125 -20.76 -10.19 -1.84
N SER A 126 -21.78 -11.05 -1.94
CA SER A 126 -22.99 -10.98 -1.13
C SER A 126 -22.72 -11.18 0.36
N ASP A 127 -21.86 -12.14 0.73
CA ASP A 127 -21.52 -12.39 2.13
C ASP A 127 -20.71 -11.22 2.73
N ILE A 128 -19.76 -10.65 1.99
CA ILE A 128 -19.02 -9.45 2.40
C ILE A 128 -19.99 -8.28 2.61
N ALA A 129 -20.89 -8.03 1.67
CA ALA A 129 -21.89 -6.97 1.77
C ALA A 129 -22.83 -7.17 2.99
N ARG A 130 -23.26 -8.40 3.28
CA ARG A 130 -24.06 -8.74 4.47
C ARG A 130 -23.28 -8.48 5.76
N LEU A 131 -22.00 -8.84 5.83
CA LEU A 131 -21.15 -8.58 6.99
C LEU A 131 -21.01 -7.06 7.24
N PHE A 132 -20.83 -6.25 6.20
CA PHE A 132 -20.83 -4.80 6.35
C PHE A 132 -22.20 -4.26 6.81
N GLY A 133 -23.30 -4.78 6.27
CA GLY A 133 -24.65 -4.44 6.72
C GLY A 133 -24.88 -4.78 8.20
N MET A 134 -24.36 -5.91 8.67
CA MET A 134 -24.39 -6.30 10.07
C MET A 134 -23.48 -5.39 10.92
N LEU A 135 -22.26 -5.07 10.48
CA LEU A 135 -21.39 -4.10 11.15
C LEU A 135 -22.09 -2.77 11.35
N ARG A 136 -22.78 -2.26 10.33
CA ARG A 136 -23.53 -1.00 10.41
C ARG A 136 -24.68 -1.07 11.42
N ARG A 137 -25.32 -2.24 11.56
CA ARG A 137 -26.42 -2.45 12.49
C ARG A 137 -25.96 -2.60 13.94
N TYR A 138 -24.82 -3.25 14.16
CA TYR A 138 -24.31 -3.62 15.48
C TYR A 138 -22.99 -2.89 15.81
N GLU A 139 -22.82 -1.68 15.30
CA GLU A 139 -21.59 -0.88 15.38
C GLU A 139 -21.07 -0.71 16.82
N TYR A 140 -21.98 -0.69 17.80
CA TYR A 140 -21.64 -0.50 19.21
C TYR A 140 -21.31 -1.80 19.97
N ASP A 141 -21.45 -2.96 19.35
CA ASP A 141 -21.04 -4.24 19.92
C ASP A 141 -19.58 -4.55 19.53
N GLY A 142 -18.66 -4.23 20.41
CA GLY A 142 -17.22 -4.40 20.14
C GLY A 142 -16.81 -5.86 19.92
N GLY A 143 -17.48 -6.82 20.54
CA GLY A 143 -17.22 -8.25 20.32
C GLY A 143 -17.66 -8.70 18.94
N PHE A 144 -18.87 -8.35 18.57
CA PHE A 144 -19.43 -8.64 17.24
C PHE A 144 -18.62 -7.96 16.13
N SER A 145 -18.30 -6.66 16.31
CA SER A 145 -17.55 -5.89 15.31
C SER A 145 -16.19 -6.51 15.03
N ARG A 146 -15.49 -7.00 16.07
CA ARG A 146 -14.22 -7.69 15.89
C ARG A 146 -14.36 -8.99 15.10
N ALA A 147 -15.36 -9.81 15.42
CA ALA A 147 -15.61 -11.07 14.71
C ALA A 147 -15.94 -10.83 13.24
N ALA A 148 -16.81 -9.86 12.94
CA ALA A 148 -17.20 -9.51 11.58
C ALA A 148 -16.03 -8.94 10.77
N VAL A 149 -15.18 -8.09 11.37
CA VAL A 149 -13.95 -7.59 10.75
C VAL A 149 -12.99 -8.73 10.43
N THR A 150 -12.79 -9.66 11.37
CA THR A 150 -11.96 -10.85 11.14
C THR A 150 -12.51 -11.67 9.96
N ALA A 151 -13.82 -11.89 9.90
CA ALA A 151 -14.44 -12.63 8.80
C ALA A 151 -14.22 -11.92 7.44
N ILE A 152 -14.40 -10.60 7.37
CA ILE A 152 -14.14 -9.82 6.16
C ILE A 152 -12.67 -9.96 5.74
N VAL A 153 -11.74 -9.78 6.66
CA VAL A 153 -10.28 -9.95 6.38
C VAL A 153 -9.99 -11.33 5.82
N LYS A 154 -10.54 -12.40 6.42
CA LYS A 154 -10.35 -13.77 5.94
C LYS A 154 -10.93 -13.99 4.53
N LEU A 155 -12.08 -13.40 4.21
CA LEU A 155 -12.64 -13.49 2.86
C LEU A 155 -11.76 -12.78 1.82
N PHE A 156 -11.22 -11.61 2.16
CA PHE A 156 -10.24 -10.94 1.31
C PHE A 156 -8.96 -11.77 1.14
N CYS A 157 -8.41 -12.31 2.22
CA CYS A 157 -7.25 -13.19 2.18
C CYS A 157 -7.47 -14.42 1.28
N ARG A 158 -8.66 -15.03 1.35
CA ARG A 158 -9.04 -16.17 0.50
C ARG A 158 -9.05 -15.82 -0.99
N SER A 159 -9.34 -14.56 -1.33
CA SER A 159 -9.39 -14.08 -2.73
C SER A 159 -8.02 -13.65 -3.25
N VAL A 160 -7.01 -13.58 -2.40
CA VAL A 160 -5.64 -13.26 -2.81
C VAL A 160 -5.04 -14.47 -3.53
N THR A 161 -4.90 -14.34 -4.85
CA THR A 161 -4.20 -15.34 -5.67
C THR A 161 -2.77 -14.84 -5.90
N ILE A 162 -1.81 -15.47 -5.25
CA ILE A 162 -0.39 -15.19 -5.48
C ILE A 162 0.19 -16.40 -6.21
N PRO A 163 0.93 -16.23 -7.32
CA PRO A 163 1.61 -17.32 -7.98
C PRO A 163 2.58 -18.04 -7.01
N GLY A 164 2.45 -19.37 -6.92
CA GLY A 164 3.20 -20.20 -5.97
C GLY A 164 2.39 -20.60 -4.74
N GLU A 165 2.81 -21.65 -4.04
CA GLU A 165 2.14 -22.13 -2.84
C GLU A 165 2.12 -21.07 -1.74
N ILE A 166 0.96 -20.92 -1.10
CA ILE A 166 0.74 -19.92 -0.01
C ILE A 166 1.23 -20.51 1.33
N GLU A 167 2.42 -21.02 1.37
CA GLU A 167 3.09 -21.12 2.66
C GLU A 167 3.70 -19.76 2.96
N CYS A 168 3.33 -19.19 4.11
CA CYS A 168 4.02 -18.03 4.67
C CYS A 168 5.41 -18.50 5.11
N ASP A 169 6.24 -18.77 4.11
CA ASP A 169 7.55 -19.32 4.30
C ASP A 169 8.48 -18.28 4.97
N ARG A 170 9.56 -18.77 5.52
CA ARG A 170 10.57 -17.95 6.19
C ARG A 170 11.12 -16.84 5.26
N PHE A 171 11.17 -17.07 3.97
CA PHE A 171 11.65 -16.11 2.97
C PHE A 171 10.65 -14.97 2.76
N THR A 172 9.36 -15.27 2.73
CA THR A 172 8.32 -14.25 2.69
C THR A 172 8.40 -13.36 3.94
N ILE A 173 8.47 -13.92 5.13
CA ILE A 173 8.59 -13.16 6.38
C ILE A 173 9.84 -12.26 6.37
N LEU A 174 10.99 -12.78 5.94
CA LEU A 174 12.23 -12.00 5.85
C LEU A 174 12.13 -10.85 4.84
N THR A 175 11.52 -11.10 3.69
CA THR A 175 11.32 -10.08 2.66
C THR A 175 10.40 -8.96 3.15
N LEU A 176 9.34 -9.30 3.87
CA LEU A 176 8.43 -8.32 4.47
C LEU A 176 9.09 -7.55 5.63
N ARG A 177 9.92 -8.22 6.45
CA ARG A 177 10.73 -7.55 7.47
C ARG A 177 11.72 -6.56 6.84
N LEU A 178 12.38 -6.94 5.74
CA LEU A 178 13.21 -6.02 4.97
C LEU A 178 12.39 -4.83 4.47
N LYS A 179 11.21 -5.05 3.87
CA LYS A 179 10.32 -3.98 3.39
C LYS A 179 9.94 -3.02 4.53
N SER A 180 9.54 -3.55 5.68
CA SER A 180 9.23 -2.76 6.88
C SER A 180 10.44 -1.95 7.36
N LEU A 181 11.62 -2.57 7.39
CA LEU A 181 12.86 -1.92 7.80
C LEU A 181 13.23 -0.77 6.83
N LEU A 182 13.08 -0.99 5.52
CA LEU A 182 13.27 0.03 4.49
C LEU A 182 12.27 1.19 4.68
N GLY A 183 11.03 0.93 5.06
CA GLY A 183 10.04 1.97 5.35
C GLY A 183 10.47 2.94 6.45
N LYS A 184 11.29 2.48 7.41
CA LYS A 184 11.77 3.26 8.56
C LYS A 184 13.18 3.83 8.36
N ASN A 185 14.04 3.12 7.63
CA ASN A 185 15.49 3.38 7.58
C ASN A 185 16.04 3.39 6.15
N LEU A 186 15.24 3.84 5.17
CA LEU A 186 15.65 3.85 3.77
C LEU A 186 16.81 4.81 3.55
N SER A 187 17.92 4.29 3.02
CA SER A 187 19.08 5.10 2.66
C SER A 187 19.88 4.45 1.53
N ALA A 188 20.25 5.24 0.54
CA ALA A 188 21.11 4.80 -0.58
C ALA A 188 22.52 4.41 -0.13
N GLY A 189 23.00 4.97 0.99
CA GLY A 189 24.29 4.61 1.58
C GLY A 189 24.34 3.23 2.24
N LYS A 190 23.18 2.55 2.38
CA LYS A 190 23.09 1.23 3.01
C LYS A 190 22.90 0.15 1.94
N GLY A 191 23.89 -0.70 1.78
CA GLY A 191 23.79 -1.88 0.93
C GLY A 191 23.07 -3.07 1.60
N PRO A 192 22.86 -4.18 0.85
CA PRO A 192 22.19 -5.38 1.36
C PRO A 192 22.79 -5.93 2.66
N GLY A 193 24.13 -5.88 2.80
CA GLY A 193 24.82 -6.34 4.00
C GLY A 193 24.43 -5.58 5.26
N ALA A 194 24.25 -4.26 5.18
CA ALA A 194 23.82 -3.44 6.31
C ALA A 194 22.40 -3.82 6.78
N TYR A 195 21.48 -4.04 5.85
CA TYR A 195 20.12 -4.48 6.18
C TYR A 195 20.09 -5.94 6.68
N ALA A 196 20.92 -6.82 6.13
CA ALA A 196 21.06 -8.19 6.62
C ALA A 196 21.53 -8.22 8.08
N SER A 197 22.54 -7.38 8.43
CA SER A 197 23.02 -7.22 9.81
C SER A 197 21.89 -6.71 10.73
N MET A 198 21.07 -5.76 10.30
CA MET A 198 19.92 -5.27 11.07
C MET A 198 18.85 -6.36 11.29
N LEU A 199 18.78 -7.34 10.41
CA LEU A 199 17.86 -8.49 10.51
C LEU A 199 18.50 -9.70 11.20
N ASN A 200 19.76 -9.59 11.65
CA ASN A 200 20.54 -10.67 12.27
C ASN A 200 20.68 -11.92 11.36
N ILE A 201 20.90 -11.71 10.05
CA ILE A 201 21.12 -12.77 9.06
C ILE A 201 22.30 -12.44 8.14
N SER A 202 22.74 -13.43 7.36
CA SER A 202 23.78 -13.21 6.34
C SER A 202 23.21 -12.48 5.10
N GLY A 203 24.06 -11.72 4.40
CA GLY A 203 23.68 -11.03 3.16
C GLY A 203 23.27 -12.00 2.04
N VAL A 204 23.91 -13.19 2.00
CA VAL A 204 23.57 -14.25 1.05
C VAL A 204 22.16 -14.76 1.30
N TYR A 205 21.83 -15.08 2.55
CA TYR A 205 20.53 -15.58 2.94
C TYR A 205 19.43 -14.54 2.71
N LEU A 206 19.70 -13.26 2.99
CA LEU A 206 18.77 -12.17 2.64
C LEU A 206 18.53 -12.11 1.14
N SER A 207 19.58 -12.22 0.32
CA SER A 207 19.46 -12.13 -1.14
C SER A 207 18.67 -13.32 -1.72
N GLU A 208 18.89 -14.52 -1.18
CA GLU A 208 18.13 -15.71 -1.54
C GLU A 208 16.64 -15.56 -1.20
N ALA A 209 16.33 -15.12 0.02
CA ALA A 209 14.97 -14.91 0.47
C ALA A 209 14.22 -13.88 -0.43
N VAL A 210 14.83 -12.72 -0.66
CA VAL A 210 14.22 -11.67 -1.50
C VAL A 210 14.05 -12.17 -2.93
N LYS A 211 15.03 -12.89 -3.49
CA LYS A 211 14.95 -13.41 -4.86
C LYS A 211 13.85 -14.44 -5.02
N SER A 212 13.69 -15.34 -4.05
CA SER A 212 12.61 -16.34 -4.06
C SER A 212 11.22 -15.68 -4.08
N VAL A 213 11.02 -14.62 -3.31
CA VAL A 213 9.70 -13.97 -3.14
C VAL A 213 9.41 -12.95 -4.25
N THR A 214 10.43 -12.21 -4.72
CA THR A 214 10.24 -11.06 -5.62
C THR A 214 10.82 -11.27 -7.02
N GLY A 215 11.61 -12.29 -7.23
CA GLY A 215 12.41 -12.48 -8.44
C GLY A 215 13.63 -11.56 -8.54
N MET A 216 13.80 -10.60 -7.63
CA MET A 216 14.89 -9.62 -7.61
C MET A 216 15.96 -9.98 -6.57
N SER A 217 17.23 -9.66 -6.82
CA SER A 217 18.22 -9.68 -5.75
C SER A 217 17.89 -8.66 -4.66
N ALA A 218 18.41 -8.83 -3.44
CA ALA A 218 18.18 -7.87 -2.34
C ALA A 218 18.63 -6.45 -2.72
N GLY A 219 19.74 -6.32 -3.47
CA GLY A 219 20.22 -5.03 -3.95
C GLY A 219 19.27 -4.35 -4.94
N GLU A 220 18.69 -5.09 -5.86
CA GLU A 220 17.69 -4.60 -6.82
C GLU A 220 16.40 -4.20 -6.09
N PHE A 221 15.96 -5.02 -5.14
CA PHE A 221 14.77 -4.73 -4.34
C PHE A 221 14.96 -3.45 -3.53
N ILE A 222 16.08 -3.28 -2.83
CA ILE A 222 16.39 -2.05 -2.08
C ILE A 222 16.38 -0.84 -3.01
N ARG A 223 17.05 -0.92 -4.17
CA ARG A 223 17.05 0.17 -5.17
C ARG A 223 15.64 0.49 -5.67
N SER A 224 14.82 -0.52 -5.92
CA SER A 224 13.43 -0.30 -6.34
C SER A 224 12.61 0.47 -5.28
N GLN A 225 12.83 0.19 -3.99
CA GLN A 225 12.17 0.90 -2.89
C GLN A 225 12.68 2.35 -2.75
N ILE A 226 13.98 2.57 -2.93
CA ILE A 226 14.56 3.93 -2.96
C ILE A 226 13.97 4.72 -4.14
N LEU A 227 13.91 4.12 -5.32
CA LEU A 227 13.34 4.74 -6.50
C LEU A 227 11.85 5.05 -6.35
N LEU A 228 11.08 4.14 -5.76
CA LEU A 228 9.66 4.35 -5.46
C LEU A 228 9.49 5.55 -4.51
N ASN A 229 10.30 5.64 -3.45
CA ASN A 229 10.26 6.75 -2.51
C ASN A 229 10.70 8.07 -3.19
N ALA A 230 11.72 8.04 -4.05
CA ALA A 230 12.11 9.18 -4.87
C ALA A 230 10.95 9.69 -5.72
N LYS A 231 10.30 8.80 -6.47
CA LYS A 231 9.12 9.13 -7.28
C LYS A 231 8.01 9.75 -6.44
N ARG A 232 7.68 9.15 -5.28
CA ARG A 232 6.66 9.67 -4.36
C ARG A 232 6.98 11.10 -3.89
N GLN A 233 8.22 11.36 -3.45
CA GLN A 233 8.63 12.69 -2.98
C GLN A 233 8.62 13.71 -4.13
N LEU A 234 9.16 13.35 -5.30
CA LEU A 234 9.15 14.22 -6.47
C LEU A 234 7.74 14.56 -6.94
N ALA A 235 6.83 13.61 -6.91
CA ALA A 235 5.45 13.76 -7.38
C ALA A 235 4.58 14.57 -6.41
N HIS A 236 4.74 14.34 -5.11
CA HIS A 236 3.73 14.72 -4.12
C HIS A 236 4.22 15.71 -3.06
N THR A 237 5.45 16.20 -3.19
CA THR A 237 6.01 17.20 -2.26
C THR A 237 6.60 18.39 -3.01
N SER A 238 6.85 19.48 -2.27
CA SER A 238 7.55 20.67 -2.75
C SER A 238 9.06 20.59 -2.63
N LEU A 239 9.62 19.47 -2.13
CA LEU A 239 11.06 19.30 -1.96
C LEU A 239 11.80 19.49 -3.29
N THR A 240 12.90 20.19 -3.28
CA THR A 240 13.81 20.29 -4.43
C THR A 240 14.42 18.92 -4.76
N VAL A 241 14.96 18.76 -5.96
CA VAL A 241 15.65 17.50 -6.35
C VAL A 241 16.81 17.20 -5.39
N GLY A 242 17.55 18.26 -4.95
CA GLY A 242 18.63 18.11 -4.00
C GLY A 242 18.14 17.65 -2.62
N GLU A 243 17.03 18.23 -2.12
CA GLU A 243 16.44 17.81 -0.84
C GLU A 243 15.91 16.37 -0.90
N VAL A 244 15.35 15.95 -2.04
CA VAL A 244 14.93 14.54 -2.25
C VAL A 244 16.15 13.62 -2.25
N ALA A 245 17.22 13.98 -2.96
CA ALA A 245 18.46 13.19 -2.97
C ALA A 245 19.05 13.04 -1.56
N ALA A 246 19.18 14.14 -0.82
CA ALA A 246 19.67 14.14 0.55
C ALA A 246 18.78 13.30 1.49
N ALA A 247 17.45 13.44 1.40
CA ALA A 247 16.50 12.67 2.21
C ALA A 247 16.59 11.15 1.95
N LEU A 248 17.05 10.75 0.76
CA LEU A 248 17.28 9.36 0.39
C LEU A 248 18.71 8.87 0.68
N GLY A 249 19.55 9.73 1.26
CA GLY A 249 20.93 9.39 1.64
C GLY A 249 21.93 9.42 0.47
N TYR A 250 21.68 10.25 -0.55
CA TYR A 250 22.64 10.55 -1.60
C TYR A 250 23.41 11.84 -1.26
N ASP A 251 24.73 11.77 -1.20
CA ASP A 251 25.58 12.92 -0.97
C ASP A 251 25.75 13.77 -2.25
N ASP A 252 25.66 13.13 -3.44
CA ASP A 252 25.76 13.79 -4.75
C ASP A 252 24.41 13.77 -5.48
N CYS A 253 23.80 14.95 -5.60
CA CYS A 253 22.56 15.15 -6.35
C CYS A 253 22.70 14.84 -7.86
N SER A 254 23.88 15.02 -8.44
CA SER A 254 24.15 14.73 -9.84
C SER A 254 24.19 13.22 -10.07
N TYR A 255 24.79 12.47 -9.14
CA TYR A 255 24.77 11.01 -9.17
C TYR A 255 23.35 10.47 -9.03
N PHE A 256 22.58 10.98 -8.05
CA PHE A 256 21.17 10.65 -7.91
C PHE A 256 20.39 10.89 -9.21
N SER A 257 20.57 12.05 -9.84
CA SER A 257 19.86 12.42 -11.07
C SER A 257 20.19 11.50 -12.24
N ARG A 258 21.47 11.10 -12.40
CA ARG A 258 21.88 10.13 -13.42
C ARG A 258 21.28 8.75 -13.18
N LEU A 259 21.31 8.28 -11.91
CA LEU A 259 20.74 7.00 -11.54
C LEU A 259 19.21 6.98 -11.76
N PHE A 260 18.51 8.02 -11.32
CA PHE A 260 17.08 8.16 -11.51
C PHE A 260 16.70 8.14 -13.01
N LYS A 261 17.45 8.87 -13.85
CA LYS A 261 17.24 8.86 -15.30
C LYS A 261 17.50 7.50 -15.92
N LYS A 262 18.55 6.80 -15.49
CA LYS A 262 18.86 5.43 -15.95
C LYS A 262 17.70 4.47 -15.67
N GLU A 263 17.12 4.56 -14.47
CA GLU A 263 16.06 3.64 -14.01
C GLU A 263 14.65 4.01 -14.51
N THR A 264 14.40 5.27 -14.84
CA THR A 264 13.05 5.77 -15.20
C THR A 264 12.92 6.30 -16.63
N GLY A 265 14.03 6.50 -17.31
CA GLY A 265 14.07 7.17 -18.62
C GLY A 265 14.00 8.71 -18.54
N LEU A 266 13.65 9.28 -17.39
CA LEU A 266 13.45 10.73 -17.19
C LEU A 266 14.37 11.25 -16.08
N THR A 267 14.86 12.48 -16.22
CA THR A 267 15.47 13.17 -15.08
C THR A 267 14.44 13.42 -13.97
N PRO A 268 14.86 13.60 -12.71
CA PRO A 268 13.94 13.94 -11.62
C PRO A 268 13.07 15.17 -11.90
N SER A 269 13.64 16.19 -12.54
CA SER A 269 12.93 17.42 -12.92
C SER A 269 11.90 17.18 -14.02
N GLU A 270 12.25 16.43 -15.07
CA GLU A 270 11.31 16.02 -16.14
C GLU A 270 10.20 15.16 -15.56
N PHE A 271 10.52 14.18 -14.71
CA PHE A 271 9.53 13.35 -14.05
C PHE A 271 8.51 14.18 -13.26
N ARG A 272 8.99 15.16 -12.48
CA ARG A 272 8.11 16.09 -11.75
C ARG A 272 7.21 16.91 -12.69
N LYS A 273 7.76 17.41 -13.80
CA LYS A 273 7.03 18.24 -14.77
C LYS A 273 5.93 17.45 -15.47
N ASN A 274 6.18 16.19 -15.80
CA ASN A 274 5.23 15.33 -16.51
C ASN A 274 4.02 14.89 -15.64
N LEU A 275 4.07 15.10 -14.33
CA LEU A 275 2.98 14.77 -13.41
C LEU A 275 2.14 16.01 -13.03
N GLY A 276 2.50 17.17 -13.46
CA GLY A 276 1.82 18.45 -13.18
C GLY A 276 1.27 19.10 -14.35
#